data_b79dea7fbe74715fd5aa245f9f4b0731
#
_entry.id   b79dea7fbe74715fd5aa245f9f4b0731
#
_cell.length_a   1.000
_cell.length_b   1.000
_cell.length_c   1.000
_cell.angle_alpha   90.00
_cell.angle_beta   90.00
_cell.angle_gamma   90.00
#
_symmetry.space_group_name_H-M   'P 1'
#
loop_
_entity.id
_entity.type
_entity.pdbx_description
1 polymer ?
#
loop_
_entity_poly.entity_id
_entity_poly.type
_entity_poly.pdbx_seq_one_letter_code
_entity_poly.pdbx_strand_id
1 'polypeptide(L)'
;MQHQGKELSFNNLLDVDASARLVWQFPAPACVIVKHNNPCGVGQGPHALEAFARAQAGDPLSAFGGIVAFNRPVGMEVARVMIQNFWEVILAPAFTGEALEVFAAKKQLRILQTPDHWPISAEGLDARTIGGGYLVQRADAAFAPFEEWEVKASAPGPKPLAEDLMLAQRVAKAVKSNAIVLVKDGATVGIGAGQMSRVDAVEIACRKAGDRAHGAVLGSDAFFPFADGLEVAAAHGVTAFVEPGGSLRDTEVIAAAQKRGVWLFFTGMRHFRH
;
A
#
# COMPACT_ATOMS: atom_id res chain seq x y z
N MET A 1 -6.80 -11.11 -19.96
CA MET A 1 -7.59 -10.75 -21.17
C MET A 1 -8.02 -9.29 -21.08
N GLN A 2 -7.95 -8.54 -22.17
CA GLN A 2 -8.50 -7.18 -22.23
C GLN A 2 -9.91 -7.21 -22.84
N HIS A 3 -10.92 -6.73 -22.11
CA HIS A 3 -12.31 -6.69 -22.57
C HIS A 3 -12.60 -5.46 -23.42
N GLN A 4 -12.01 -4.31 -23.08
CA GLN A 4 -12.20 -3.06 -23.80
C GLN A 4 -11.06 -2.06 -23.57
N GLY A 5 -11.10 -0.94 -24.28
CA GLY A 5 -10.20 0.20 -24.11
C GLY A 5 -9.08 0.26 -25.13
N LYS A 6 -8.25 1.30 -24.99
CA LYS A 6 -7.06 1.52 -25.83
C LYS A 6 -5.99 0.46 -25.58
N GLU A 7 -5.00 0.40 -26.44
CA GLU A 7 -3.77 -0.38 -26.20
C GLU A 7 -3.08 0.04 -24.91
N LEU A 8 -2.42 -0.93 -24.27
CA LEU A 8 -1.65 -0.72 -23.06
C LEU A 8 -0.27 -0.16 -23.41
N SER A 9 0.09 0.94 -22.79
CA SER A 9 1.45 1.47 -22.85
C SER A 9 2.38 0.73 -21.90
N PHE A 10 3.69 0.92 -22.07
CA PHE A 10 4.72 0.45 -21.14
C PHE A 10 4.41 0.86 -19.68
N ASN A 11 4.06 2.13 -19.46
CA ASN A 11 3.74 2.63 -18.12
C ASN A 11 2.45 2.02 -17.57
N ASN A 12 1.43 1.78 -18.41
CA ASN A 12 0.23 1.08 -17.96
C ASN A 12 0.58 -0.34 -17.47
N LEU A 13 1.43 -1.06 -18.18
CA LEU A 13 1.83 -2.42 -17.80
C LEU A 13 2.63 -2.44 -16.49
N LEU A 14 3.53 -1.47 -16.26
CA LEU A 14 4.23 -1.34 -14.99
C LEU A 14 3.28 -1.10 -13.81
N ASP A 15 2.32 -0.20 -13.99
CA ASP A 15 1.36 0.12 -12.93
C ASP A 15 0.35 -1.01 -12.72
N VAL A 16 -0.03 -1.75 -13.78
CA VAL A 16 -0.85 -2.97 -13.72
C VAL A 16 -0.13 -4.04 -12.89
N ASP A 17 1.15 -4.33 -13.19
CA ASP A 17 1.93 -5.31 -12.43
C ASP A 17 2.07 -4.90 -10.95
N ALA A 18 2.39 -3.63 -10.70
CA ALA A 18 2.51 -3.12 -9.32
C ALA A 18 1.19 -3.24 -8.54
N SER A 19 0.06 -2.91 -9.16
CA SER A 19 -1.25 -2.99 -8.51
C SER A 19 -1.71 -4.44 -8.30
N ALA A 20 -1.48 -5.32 -9.28
CA ALA A 20 -1.80 -6.73 -9.18
C ALA A 20 -0.97 -7.43 -8.10
N ARG A 21 0.36 -7.22 -8.09
CA ARG A 21 1.24 -7.78 -7.05
C ARG A 21 0.81 -7.38 -5.64
N LEU A 22 0.34 -6.16 -5.45
CA LEU A 22 -0.07 -5.70 -4.13
C LEU A 22 -1.45 -6.23 -3.75
N VAL A 23 -2.45 -6.15 -4.64
CA VAL A 23 -3.82 -6.55 -4.29
C VAL A 23 -3.95 -8.03 -3.94
N TRP A 24 -3.14 -8.89 -4.57
CA TRP A 24 -3.12 -10.33 -4.28
C TRP A 24 -2.39 -10.72 -3.00
N GLN A 25 -1.79 -9.77 -2.28
CA GLN A 25 -1.23 -10.03 -0.95
C GLN A 25 -2.30 -10.02 0.16
N PHE A 26 -3.52 -9.59 -0.14
CA PHE A 26 -4.59 -9.48 0.85
C PHE A 26 -5.54 -10.68 0.75
N PRO A 27 -5.78 -11.42 1.85
CA PRO A 27 -6.73 -12.54 1.85
C PRO A 27 -8.20 -12.06 1.83
N ALA A 28 -8.49 -10.93 2.47
CA ALA A 28 -9.80 -10.29 2.45
C ALA A 28 -10.07 -9.58 1.11
N PRO A 29 -11.34 -9.26 0.77
CA PRO A 29 -11.63 -8.42 -0.38
C PRO A 29 -10.90 -7.09 -0.27
N ALA A 30 -10.12 -6.76 -1.28
CA ALA A 30 -9.23 -5.60 -1.31
C ALA A 30 -9.30 -4.86 -2.64
N CYS A 31 -9.04 -3.56 -2.56
CA CYS A 31 -8.84 -2.69 -3.70
C CYS A 31 -7.53 -1.91 -3.52
N VAL A 32 -6.76 -1.82 -4.60
CA VAL A 32 -5.50 -1.08 -4.67
C VAL A 32 -5.58 -0.09 -5.82
N ILE A 33 -5.21 1.15 -5.55
CA ILE A 33 -5.10 2.21 -6.56
C ILE A 33 -3.63 2.59 -6.68
N VAL A 34 -3.09 2.45 -7.89
CA VAL A 34 -1.68 2.75 -8.20
C VAL A 34 -1.62 3.91 -9.18
N LYS A 35 -0.65 4.77 -8.98
CA LYS A 35 -0.27 5.82 -9.92
C LYS A 35 1.24 6.02 -9.91
N HIS A 36 1.84 6.03 -11.12
CA HIS A 36 3.29 6.16 -11.27
C HIS A 36 4.08 5.15 -10.42
N ASN A 37 3.63 3.88 -10.50
CA ASN A 37 4.25 2.73 -9.85
C ASN A 37 4.28 2.79 -8.31
N ASN A 38 3.46 3.65 -7.69
CA ASN A 38 3.24 3.71 -6.24
C ASN A 38 1.76 3.53 -5.91
N PRO A 39 1.40 2.79 -4.87
CA PRO A 39 0.05 2.82 -4.35
C PRO A 39 -0.24 4.22 -3.78
N CYS A 40 -1.40 4.77 -4.11
CA CYS A 40 -1.90 6.01 -3.52
C CYS A 40 -3.14 5.75 -2.64
N GLY A 41 -3.74 4.58 -2.75
CA GLY A 41 -4.83 4.14 -1.90
C GLY A 41 -4.95 2.61 -1.87
N VAL A 42 -5.12 2.06 -0.68
CA VAL A 42 -5.40 0.64 -0.46
C VAL A 42 -6.51 0.53 0.58
N GLY A 43 -7.51 -0.29 0.30
CA GLY A 43 -8.62 -0.53 1.21
C GLY A 43 -9.02 -1.99 1.22
N GLN A 44 -9.35 -2.50 2.39
CA GLN A 44 -10.00 -3.79 2.61
C GLN A 44 -11.41 -3.58 3.11
N GLY A 45 -12.31 -4.52 2.83
CA GLY A 45 -13.69 -4.45 3.29
C GLY A 45 -14.39 -5.80 3.12
N PRO A 46 -15.65 -5.92 3.57
CA PRO A 46 -16.44 -7.15 3.42
C PRO A 46 -16.72 -7.51 1.95
N HIS A 47 -16.70 -6.53 1.05
CA HIS A 47 -16.92 -6.70 -0.38
C HIS A 47 -16.18 -5.64 -1.21
N ALA A 48 -16.11 -5.84 -2.53
CA ALA A 48 -15.33 -5.03 -3.47
C ALA A 48 -15.72 -3.53 -3.46
N LEU A 49 -16.99 -3.21 -3.29
CA LEU A 49 -17.47 -1.82 -3.27
C LEU A 49 -16.90 -1.04 -2.08
N GLU A 50 -16.95 -1.61 -0.88
CA GLU A 50 -16.41 -0.96 0.30
C GLU A 50 -14.88 -0.88 0.25
N ALA A 51 -14.21 -1.94 -0.21
CA ALA A 51 -12.77 -1.92 -0.42
C ALA A 51 -12.35 -0.79 -1.37
N PHE A 52 -13.09 -0.59 -2.46
CA PHE A 52 -12.86 0.52 -3.40
C PHE A 52 -13.07 1.89 -2.75
N ALA A 53 -14.20 2.07 -2.05
CA ALA A 53 -14.50 3.34 -1.40
C ALA A 53 -13.42 3.75 -0.39
N ARG A 54 -12.94 2.80 0.40
CA ARG A 54 -11.85 2.98 1.37
C ARG A 54 -10.52 3.30 0.67
N ALA A 55 -10.17 2.57 -0.38
CA ALA A 55 -8.97 2.82 -1.16
C ALA A 55 -8.97 4.22 -1.78
N GLN A 56 -10.10 4.63 -2.39
CA GLN A 56 -10.25 5.94 -3.00
C GLN A 56 -10.18 7.07 -1.96
N ALA A 57 -10.74 6.87 -0.78
CA ALA A 57 -10.71 7.84 0.32
C ALA A 57 -9.31 8.07 0.89
N GLY A 58 -8.36 7.17 0.68
CA GLY A 58 -6.97 7.29 1.13
C GLY A 58 -6.29 8.55 0.60
N ASP A 59 -6.35 8.76 -0.72
CA ASP A 59 -5.84 9.96 -1.40
C ASP A 59 -6.67 10.23 -2.68
N PRO A 60 -7.84 10.86 -2.56
CA PRO A 60 -8.73 11.09 -3.71
C PRO A 60 -8.09 11.91 -4.84
N LEU A 61 -7.19 12.81 -4.49
CA LEU A 61 -6.51 13.67 -5.46
C LEU A 61 -5.54 12.85 -6.33
N SER A 62 -4.71 12.02 -5.73
CA SER A 62 -3.75 11.18 -6.46
C SER A 62 -4.44 10.03 -7.19
N ALA A 63 -5.57 9.53 -6.70
CA ALA A 63 -6.32 8.44 -7.28
C ALA A 63 -6.87 8.77 -8.69
N PHE A 64 -7.15 10.03 -8.99
CA PHE A 64 -7.64 10.46 -10.31
C PHE A 64 -6.69 10.03 -11.43
N GLY A 65 -7.21 9.28 -12.41
CA GLY A 65 -6.44 8.72 -13.52
C GLY A 65 -5.50 7.57 -13.11
N GLY A 66 -5.71 6.98 -11.95
CA GLY A 66 -4.94 5.83 -11.49
C GLY A 66 -5.37 4.51 -12.13
N ILE A 67 -4.64 3.47 -11.80
CA ILE A 67 -4.93 2.07 -12.14
C ILE A 67 -5.49 1.39 -10.91
N VAL A 68 -6.64 0.75 -11.05
CA VAL A 68 -7.41 0.16 -9.95
C VAL A 68 -7.43 -1.35 -10.06
N ALA A 69 -6.95 -2.04 -9.03
CA ALA A 69 -6.91 -3.50 -8.95
C ALA A 69 -7.82 -4.02 -7.86
N PHE A 70 -8.52 -5.11 -8.17
CA PHE A 70 -9.34 -5.88 -7.22
C PHE A 70 -8.85 -7.32 -7.15
N ASN A 71 -8.93 -7.93 -5.96
CA ASN A 71 -8.72 -9.37 -5.77
C ASN A 71 -10.04 -10.17 -5.71
N ARG A 72 -11.15 -9.54 -6.04
CA ARG A 72 -12.49 -10.16 -6.13
C ARG A 72 -13.18 -9.71 -7.42
N PRO A 73 -14.17 -10.48 -7.91
CA PRO A 73 -14.97 -10.08 -9.06
C PRO A 73 -15.60 -8.70 -8.89
N VAL A 74 -15.67 -7.96 -10.00
CA VAL A 74 -16.30 -6.63 -10.06
C VAL A 74 -17.71 -6.77 -10.66
N GLY A 75 -18.72 -6.44 -9.85
CA GLY A 75 -20.11 -6.40 -10.25
C GLY A 75 -20.59 -5.00 -10.66
N MET A 76 -21.87 -4.96 -11.07
CA MET A 76 -22.54 -3.73 -11.55
C MET A 76 -22.48 -2.58 -10.53
N GLU A 77 -22.62 -2.85 -9.24
CA GLU A 77 -22.60 -1.82 -8.19
C GLU A 77 -21.27 -1.06 -8.16
N VAL A 78 -20.15 -1.80 -8.19
CA VAL A 78 -18.81 -1.22 -8.25
C VAL A 78 -18.64 -0.43 -9.55
N ALA A 79 -19.05 -1.00 -10.69
CA ALA A 79 -18.92 -0.36 -11.99
C ALA A 79 -19.67 0.99 -12.05
N ARG A 80 -20.89 1.06 -11.50
CA ARG A 80 -21.68 2.30 -11.45
C ARG A 80 -21.03 3.43 -10.65
N VAL A 81 -20.33 3.09 -9.56
CA VAL A 81 -19.58 4.08 -8.77
C VAL A 81 -18.30 4.48 -9.49
N MET A 82 -17.57 3.52 -10.04
CA MET A 82 -16.30 3.79 -10.70
C MET A 82 -16.45 4.65 -11.95
N ILE A 83 -17.53 4.48 -12.73
CA ILE A 83 -17.74 5.21 -13.99
C ILE A 83 -17.91 6.72 -13.78
N GLN A 84 -18.21 7.18 -12.58
CA GLN A 84 -18.32 8.59 -12.23
C GLN A 84 -16.98 9.32 -12.24
N ASN A 85 -15.87 8.57 -12.21
CA ASN A 85 -14.52 9.11 -12.17
C ASN A 85 -13.74 8.72 -13.43
N PHE A 86 -12.56 9.29 -13.57
CA PHE A 86 -11.62 8.92 -14.62
C PHE A 86 -10.58 7.93 -14.09
N TRP A 87 -10.49 6.77 -14.75
CA TRP A 87 -9.50 5.73 -14.52
C TRP A 87 -8.81 5.35 -15.82
N GLU A 88 -7.52 5.04 -15.75
CA GLU A 88 -6.77 4.58 -16.94
C GLU A 88 -7.01 3.08 -17.19
N VAL A 89 -6.94 2.27 -16.13
CA VAL A 89 -7.11 0.81 -16.19
C VAL A 89 -7.86 0.34 -14.94
N ILE A 90 -8.75 -0.62 -15.13
CA ILE A 90 -9.35 -1.40 -14.04
C ILE A 90 -9.04 -2.87 -14.29
N LEU A 91 -8.53 -3.55 -13.24
CA LEU A 91 -8.23 -4.98 -13.32
C LEU A 91 -8.88 -5.75 -12.16
N ALA A 92 -9.39 -6.92 -12.49
CA ALA A 92 -10.04 -7.83 -11.54
C ALA A 92 -9.96 -9.29 -12.05
N PRO A 93 -10.15 -10.31 -11.19
CA PRO A 93 -10.19 -11.70 -11.62
C PRO A 93 -11.40 -12.01 -12.53
N ALA A 94 -12.50 -11.28 -12.35
CA ALA A 94 -13.68 -11.39 -13.21
C ALA A 94 -14.49 -10.11 -13.21
N PHE A 95 -15.33 -9.94 -14.24
CA PHE A 95 -16.34 -8.88 -14.33
C PHE A 95 -17.68 -9.52 -14.68
N THR A 96 -18.79 -9.08 -14.05
CA THR A 96 -20.11 -9.51 -14.48
C THR A 96 -20.48 -8.89 -15.83
N GLY A 97 -21.40 -9.50 -16.57
CA GLY A 97 -21.89 -8.94 -17.85
C GLY A 97 -22.42 -7.54 -17.69
N GLU A 98 -23.21 -7.29 -16.65
CA GLU A 98 -23.78 -5.98 -16.34
C GLU A 98 -22.69 -4.94 -16.00
N ALA A 99 -21.60 -5.36 -15.33
CA ALA A 99 -20.47 -4.46 -15.08
C ALA A 99 -19.78 -4.03 -16.37
N LEU A 100 -19.58 -4.97 -17.30
CA LEU A 100 -19.01 -4.68 -18.63
C LEU A 100 -19.91 -3.75 -19.44
N GLU A 101 -21.23 -3.93 -19.40
CA GLU A 101 -22.19 -3.04 -20.03
C GLU A 101 -22.10 -1.60 -19.49
N VAL A 102 -21.96 -1.44 -18.15
CA VAL A 102 -21.76 -0.13 -17.53
C VAL A 102 -20.44 0.49 -18.00
N PHE A 103 -19.35 -0.25 -18.01
CA PHE A 103 -18.04 0.26 -18.44
C PHE A 103 -17.98 0.58 -19.92
N ALA A 104 -18.80 -0.03 -20.78
CA ALA A 104 -18.87 0.22 -22.22
C ALA A 104 -19.16 1.69 -22.56
N ALA A 105 -19.78 2.47 -21.66
CA ALA A 105 -19.97 3.90 -21.81
C ALA A 105 -18.65 4.70 -21.87
N LYS A 106 -17.55 4.16 -21.33
CA LYS A 106 -16.21 4.78 -21.32
C LYS A 106 -15.28 4.02 -22.28
N LYS A 107 -15.46 4.16 -23.58
CA LYS A 107 -14.78 3.39 -24.62
C LYS A 107 -13.24 3.35 -24.51
N GLN A 108 -12.62 4.35 -23.90
CA GLN A 108 -11.17 4.44 -23.77
C GLN A 108 -10.62 3.77 -22.49
N LEU A 109 -11.49 3.53 -21.50
CA LEU A 109 -11.14 2.85 -20.27
C LEU A 109 -10.73 1.40 -20.55
N ARG A 110 -9.58 1.01 -20.05
CA ARG A 110 -9.07 -0.35 -20.21
C ARG A 110 -9.61 -1.23 -19.10
N ILE A 111 -10.29 -2.32 -19.47
CA ILE A 111 -10.80 -3.33 -18.55
C ILE A 111 -10.02 -4.61 -18.77
N LEU A 112 -9.28 -5.03 -17.74
CA LEU A 112 -8.39 -6.19 -17.78
C LEU A 112 -8.87 -7.26 -16.82
N GLN A 113 -9.15 -8.45 -17.35
CA GLN A 113 -9.34 -9.64 -16.54
C GLN A 113 -8.00 -10.31 -16.29
N THR A 114 -7.68 -10.52 -15.02
CA THR A 114 -6.47 -11.22 -14.56
C THR A 114 -6.79 -12.69 -14.25
N PRO A 115 -5.78 -13.55 -14.05
CA PRO A 115 -5.99 -14.82 -13.36
C PRO A 115 -6.54 -14.62 -11.95
N ASP A 116 -7.05 -15.71 -11.35
CA ASP A 116 -7.57 -15.68 -9.96
C ASP A 116 -6.52 -15.35 -8.90
N HIS A 117 -5.25 -15.38 -9.29
CA HIS A 117 -4.15 -14.86 -8.50
C HIS A 117 -3.04 -14.38 -9.44
N TRP A 118 -2.31 -13.34 -9.05
CA TRP A 118 -1.14 -12.88 -9.80
C TRP A 118 0.09 -13.68 -9.34
N PRO A 119 0.88 -14.23 -10.26
CA PRO A 119 2.04 -15.03 -9.88
C PRO A 119 3.11 -14.13 -9.23
N ILE A 120 3.14 -14.14 -7.90
CA ILE A 120 4.25 -13.59 -7.12
C ILE A 120 5.14 -14.78 -6.78
N SER A 121 6.13 -15.06 -7.64
CA SER A 121 7.05 -16.14 -7.38
C SER A 121 8.03 -15.77 -6.28
N ALA A 122 8.07 -16.56 -5.20
CA ALA A 122 9.13 -16.45 -4.18
C ALA A 122 10.52 -16.75 -4.78
N GLU A 123 10.58 -17.43 -5.92
CA GLU A 123 11.80 -17.74 -6.69
C GLU A 123 12.03 -16.74 -7.83
N GLY A 124 11.17 -15.71 -7.98
CA GLY A 124 11.29 -14.70 -9.02
C GLY A 124 12.57 -13.87 -8.89
N LEU A 125 13.02 -13.38 -10.03
CA LEU A 125 14.15 -12.46 -10.11
C LEU A 125 13.65 -11.04 -10.35
N ASP A 126 14.24 -10.07 -9.67
CA ASP A 126 14.15 -8.65 -9.99
C ASP A 126 15.37 -8.28 -10.81
N ALA A 127 15.16 -7.84 -12.06
CA ALA A 127 16.22 -7.48 -12.99
C ALA A 127 16.06 -6.03 -13.44
N ARG A 128 17.16 -5.28 -13.40
CA ARG A 128 17.21 -3.88 -13.84
C ARG A 128 18.35 -3.65 -14.78
N THR A 129 18.09 -2.89 -15.82
CA THR A 129 19.15 -2.40 -16.72
C THR A 129 19.97 -1.30 -16.05
N ILE A 130 21.27 -1.38 -16.22
CA ILE A 130 22.22 -0.32 -15.87
C ILE A 130 23.12 -0.04 -17.07
N GLY A 131 23.91 1.02 -17.02
CA GLY A 131 24.93 1.25 -18.05
C GLY A 131 25.90 0.06 -18.13
N GLY A 132 25.84 -0.68 -19.24
CA GLY A 132 26.74 -1.80 -19.52
C GLY A 132 26.25 -3.18 -19.03
N GLY A 133 25.03 -3.33 -18.51
CA GLY A 133 24.56 -4.65 -18.09
C GLY A 133 23.23 -4.66 -17.34
N TYR A 134 23.06 -5.69 -16.51
CA TYR A 134 21.87 -5.90 -15.66
C TYR A 134 22.30 -6.12 -14.22
N LEU A 135 21.55 -5.53 -13.29
CA LEU A 135 21.52 -5.95 -11.89
C LEU A 135 20.42 -6.98 -11.73
N VAL A 136 20.72 -8.11 -11.07
CA VAL A 136 19.76 -9.19 -10.83
C VAL A 136 19.83 -9.58 -9.37
N GLN A 137 18.69 -9.66 -8.72
CA GLN A 137 18.55 -10.15 -7.35
C GLN A 137 17.30 -11.04 -7.22
N ARG A 138 17.20 -11.77 -6.11
CA ARG A 138 15.93 -12.44 -5.78
C ARG A 138 14.86 -11.41 -5.50
N ALA A 139 13.64 -11.67 -6.00
CA ALA A 139 12.49 -10.84 -5.68
C ALA A 139 12.22 -10.86 -4.16
N ASP A 140 11.90 -9.70 -3.60
CA ASP A 140 11.46 -9.58 -2.22
C ASP A 140 10.01 -10.08 -2.09
N ALA A 141 9.83 -11.39 -1.89
CA ALA A 141 8.52 -12.05 -1.82
C ALA A 141 8.07 -12.37 -0.40
N ALA A 142 8.98 -12.39 0.58
CA ALA A 142 8.68 -12.81 1.95
C ALA A 142 8.15 -11.68 2.84
N PHE A 143 7.48 -12.07 3.91
CA PHE A 143 7.14 -11.23 5.07
C PHE A 143 7.46 -12.00 6.33
N ALA A 144 7.93 -11.31 7.37
CA ALA A 144 8.04 -11.90 8.69
C ALA A 144 6.63 -12.23 9.21
N PRO A 145 6.37 -13.45 9.73
CA PRO A 145 5.12 -13.78 10.38
C PRO A 145 4.82 -12.81 11.53
N PHE A 146 3.56 -12.42 11.70
CA PHE A 146 3.19 -11.46 12.74
C PHE A 146 3.55 -11.93 14.15
N GLU A 147 3.51 -13.23 14.36
CA GLU A 147 3.84 -13.89 15.62
C GLU A 147 5.33 -13.76 16.00
N GLU A 148 6.18 -13.49 15.02
CA GLU A 148 7.64 -13.29 15.20
C GLU A 148 8.00 -11.82 15.46
N TRP A 149 7.02 -10.90 15.34
CA TRP A 149 7.30 -9.49 15.56
C TRP A 149 7.54 -9.19 17.04
N GLU A 150 8.60 -8.46 17.31
CA GLU A 150 8.96 -8.07 18.67
C GLU A 150 8.28 -6.77 19.08
N VAL A 151 7.61 -6.75 20.22
CA VAL A 151 7.10 -5.52 20.85
C VAL A 151 8.25 -4.84 21.59
N LYS A 152 8.72 -3.70 21.09
CA LYS A 152 9.82 -2.90 21.68
C LYS A 152 9.34 -1.79 22.61
N ALA A 153 8.15 -1.27 22.37
CA ALA A 153 7.45 -0.36 23.29
C ALA A 153 5.95 -0.64 23.28
N SER A 154 5.32 -0.49 24.43
CA SER A 154 3.88 -0.61 24.62
C SER A 154 3.31 0.71 25.14
N ALA A 155 2.06 0.99 24.76
CA ALA A 155 1.33 2.16 25.19
C ALA A 155 0.19 1.82 26.12
N PRO A 156 -0.30 2.76 26.95
CA PRO A 156 -1.58 2.64 27.63
C PRO A 156 -2.72 2.51 26.60
N GLY A 157 -3.69 1.64 26.88
CA GLY A 157 -4.84 1.42 26.00
C GLY A 157 -4.80 0.13 25.19
N PRO A 158 -5.73 -0.06 24.25
CA PRO A 158 -5.84 -1.30 23.50
C PRO A 158 -4.62 -1.48 22.57
N LYS A 159 -4.21 -2.73 22.42
CA LYS A 159 -3.23 -3.10 21.42
C LYS A 159 -3.80 -2.82 20.02
N PRO A 160 -3.01 -2.25 19.09
CA PRO A 160 -3.47 -2.02 17.72
C PRO A 160 -3.87 -3.32 17.03
N LEU A 161 -4.80 -3.23 16.09
CA LEU A 161 -5.24 -4.38 15.32
C LEU A 161 -4.09 -4.95 14.48
N ALA A 162 -3.90 -6.25 14.54
CA ALA A 162 -2.86 -6.95 13.77
C ALA A 162 -3.06 -6.74 12.26
N GLU A 163 -4.30 -6.72 11.80
CA GLU A 163 -4.67 -6.49 10.41
C GLU A 163 -4.17 -5.13 9.90
N ASP A 164 -4.33 -4.06 10.67
CA ASP A 164 -3.87 -2.72 10.29
C ASP A 164 -2.34 -2.63 10.27
N LEU A 165 -1.66 -3.25 11.23
CA LEU A 165 -0.19 -3.33 11.27
C LEU A 165 0.35 -4.10 10.05
N MET A 166 -0.24 -5.25 9.74
CA MET A 166 0.14 -6.06 8.59
C MET A 166 -0.17 -5.35 7.25
N LEU A 167 -1.30 -4.64 7.17
CA LEU A 167 -1.65 -3.86 5.99
C LEU A 167 -0.63 -2.74 5.78
N ALA A 168 -0.27 -2.01 6.84
CA ALA A 168 0.73 -0.95 6.77
C ALA A 168 2.08 -1.47 6.26
N GLN A 169 2.54 -2.62 6.75
CA GLN A 169 3.81 -3.24 6.34
C GLN A 169 3.76 -3.76 4.89
N ARG A 170 2.66 -4.42 4.47
CA ARG A 170 2.49 -4.89 3.10
C ARG A 170 2.48 -3.74 2.09
N VAL A 171 1.80 -2.64 2.44
CA VAL A 171 1.77 -1.47 1.57
C VAL A 171 3.12 -0.76 1.55
N ALA A 172 3.80 -0.60 2.71
CA ALA A 172 5.12 0.01 2.78
C ALA A 172 6.14 -0.71 1.88
N LYS A 173 6.12 -2.05 1.85
CA LYS A 173 6.94 -2.86 0.93
C LYS A 173 6.67 -2.54 -0.55
N ALA A 174 5.44 -2.19 -0.91
CA ALA A 174 5.05 -1.89 -2.29
C ALA A 174 5.32 -0.45 -2.71
N VAL A 175 5.64 0.44 -1.77
CA VAL A 175 5.94 1.87 -1.99
C VAL A 175 7.43 2.06 -2.23
N LYS A 176 7.80 3.00 -3.12
CA LYS A 176 9.19 3.37 -3.34
C LYS A 176 9.82 3.99 -2.10
N SER A 177 11.03 3.54 -1.76
CA SER A 177 11.82 3.97 -0.59
C SER A 177 12.27 5.44 -0.69
N ASN A 178 12.41 6.22 0.40
CA ASN A 178 11.90 5.91 1.73
C ASN A 178 10.37 5.93 1.72
N ALA A 179 9.75 4.93 2.34
CA ALA A 179 8.31 4.69 2.32
C ALA A 179 7.72 4.71 3.72
N ILE A 180 6.68 5.54 3.91
CA ILE A 180 5.87 5.60 5.12
C ILE A 180 4.40 5.47 4.74
N VAL A 181 3.70 4.58 5.42
CA VAL A 181 2.28 4.29 5.19
C VAL A 181 1.50 4.41 6.49
N LEU A 182 0.50 5.26 6.51
CA LEU A 182 -0.47 5.34 7.60
C LEU A 182 -1.72 4.55 7.27
N VAL A 183 -2.14 3.70 8.19
CA VAL A 183 -3.31 2.83 8.06
C VAL A 183 -4.25 3.02 9.24
N LYS A 184 -5.55 3.00 8.97
CA LYS A 184 -6.60 3.01 9.97
C LYS A 184 -7.83 2.30 9.43
N ASP A 185 -8.46 1.47 10.26
CA ASP A 185 -9.73 0.78 9.97
C ASP A 185 -9.71 0.01 8.62
N GLY A 186 -8.61 -0.72 8.35
CA GLY A 186 -8.46 -1.54 7.15
C GLY A 186 -8.15 -0.77 5.87
N ALA A 187 -7.71 0.50 5.95
CA ALA A 187 -7.38 1.31 4.78
C ALA A 187 -6.17 2.22 5.01
N THR A 188 -5.44 2.53 3.93
CA THR A 188 -4.43 3.59 3.97
C THR A 188 -5.10 4.95 4.09
N VAL A 189 -4.56 5.79 4.96
CA VAL A 189 -5.03 7.17 5.15
C VAL A 189 -4.01 8.21 4.73
N GLY A 190 -2.74 7.81 4.56
CA GLY A 190 -1.67 8.68 4.06
C GLY A 190 -0.45 7.87 3.66
N ILE A 191 0.18 8.22 2.54
CA ILE A 191 1.39 7.56 2.03
C ILE A 191 2.41 8.63 1.68
N GLY A 192 3.62 8.50 2.22
CA GLY A 192 4.81 9.23 1.83
C GLY A 192 5.76 8.29 1.08
N ALA A 193 6.00 8.57 -0.20
CA ALA A 193 6.70 7.68 -1.11
C ALA A 193 7.94 8.32 -1.71
N GLY A 194 9.02 7.55 -1.83
CA GLY A 194 10.19 7.91 -2.64
C GLY A 194 10.98 9.12 -2.16
N GLN A 195 11.02 9.36 -0.85
CA GLN A 195 11.72 10.51 -0.29
C GLN A 195 13.17 10.17 0.06
N MET A 196 14.07 11.16 -0.10
CA MET A 196 15.47 11.02 0.26
C MET A 196 15.66 10.94 1.78
N SER A 197 14.80 11.60 2.54
CA SER A 197 14.79 11.57 3.99
C SER A 197 13.55 10.81 4.49
N ARG A 198 13.71 10.01 5.56
CA ARG A 198 12.58 9.27 6.14
C ARG A 198 11.61 10.21 6.84
N VAL A 199 12.10 11.26 7.51
CA VAL A 199 11.24 12.25 8.15
C VAL A 199 10.36 12.98 7.15
N ASP A 200 10.87 13.32 5.94
CA ASP A 200 10.07 13.92 4.87
C ASP A 200 8.93 12.97 4.42
N ALA A 201 9.24 11.66 4.32
CA ALA A 201 8.21 10.67 4.01
C ALA A 201 7.12 10.62 5.09
N VAL A 202 7.49 10.74 6.38
CA VAL A 202 6.55 10.83 7.50
C VAL A 202 5.68 12.08 7.38
N GLU A 203 6.28 13.26 7.17
CA GLU A 203 5.57 14.52 7.04
C GLU A 203 4.56 14.49 5.88
N ILE A 204 4.96 13.94 4.73
CA ILE A 204 4.07 13.78 3.58
C ILE A 204 2.91 12.84 3.91
N ALA A 205 3.16 11.70 4.55
CA ALA A 205 2.13 10.76 4.94
C ALA A 205 1.12 11.39 5.92
N CYS A 206 1.62 12.08 6.97
CA CYS A 206 0.80 12.77 7.95
C CYS A 206 -0.02 13.91 7.33
N ARG A 207 0.59 14.71 6.46
CA ARG A 207 -0.12 15.79 5.75
C ARG A 207 -1.25 15.27 4.87
N LYS A 208 -1.04 14.16 4.15
CA LYS A 208 -2.09 13.52 3.33
C LYS A 208 -3.20 12.90 4.18
N ALA A 209 -2.84 12.35 5.32
CA ALA A 209 -3.82 11.80 6.26
C ALA A 209 -4.68 12.89 6.90
N GLY A 210 -4.11 14.06 7.22
CA GLY A 210 -4.77 15.09 8.00
C GLY A 210 -5.27 14.53 9.33
N ASP A 211 -6.49 14.87 9.73
CA ASP A 211 -7.09 14.38 10.99
C ASP A 211 -7.22 12.85 11.09
N ARG A 212 -7.19 12.14 9.95
CA ARG A 212 -7.23 10.67 9.91
C ARG A 212 -5.95 10.02 10.46
N ALA A 213 -4.85 10.79 10.59
CA ALA A 213 -3.62 10.30 11.23
C ALA A 213 -3.84 9.95 12.72
N HIS A 214 -4.79 10.61 13.37
CA HIS A 214 -5.10 10.34 14.76
C HIS A 214 -5.66 8.92 14.95
N GLY A 215 -4.99 8.13 15.77
CA GLY A 215 -5.31 6.73 16.01
C GLY A 215 -4.85 5.77 14.90
N ALA A 216 -4.16 6.26 13.87
CA ALA A 216 -3.60 5.41 12.83
C ALA A 216 -2.39 4.61 13.31
N VAL A 217 -2.07 3.54 12.57
CA VAL A 217 -0.79 2.84 12.66
C VAL A 217 0.13 3.25 11.51
N LEU A 218 1.44 3.22 11.74
CA LEU A 218 2.47 3.58 10.76
C LEU A 218 3.30 2.37 10.39
N GLY A 219 3.43 2.07 9.08
CA GLY A 219 4.39 1.11 8.53
C GLY A 219 5.54 1.82 7.83
N SER A 220 6.76 1.33 8.08
CA SER A 220 7.98 1.82 7.44
C SER A 220 8.69 0.69 6.71
N ASP A 221 9.22 0.96 5.51
CA ASP A 221 9.98 0.00 4.68
C ASP A 221 11.34 -0.38 5.29
N ALA A 222 11.90 0.50 6.11
CA ALA A 222 13.17 0.30 6.82
C ALA A 222 13.14 0.98 8.20
N PHE A 223 14.22 0.81 8.98
CA PHE A 223 14.33 1.37 10.33
C PHE A 223 14.35 2.92 10.32
N PHE A 224 13.94 3.51 11.42
CA PHE A 224 14.16 4.93 11.69
C PHE A 224 15.63 5.18 12.07
N PRO A 225 16.36 6.00 11.28
CA PRO A 225 17.75 6.30 11.62
C PRO A 225 17.89 7.22 12.84
N PHE A 226 16.83 7.96 13.16
CA PHE A 226 16.69 8.88 14.29
C PHE A 226 15.26 8.82 14.82
N ALA A 227 15.03 9.34 16.02
CA ALA A 227 13.70 9.35 16.61
C ALA A 227 12.75 10.42 16.02
N ASP A 228 13.28 11.36 15.22
CA ASP A 228 12.56 12.49 14.66
C ASP A 228 11.30 12.10 13.88
N GLY A 229 11.39 11.11 12.99
CA GLY A 229 10.25 10.63 12.23
C GLY A 229 9.15 10.03 13.11
N LEU A 230 9.52 9.25 14.13
CA LEU A 230 8.57 8.73 15.11
C LEU A 230 7.91 9.86 15.90
N GLU A 231 8.70 10.83 16.35
CA GLU A 231 8.19 11.98 17.13
C GLU A 231 7.22 12.84 16.32
N VAL A 232 7.52 13.09 15.03
CA VAL A 232 6.62 13.82 14.11
C VAL A 232 5.30 13.07 13.95
N ALA A 233 5.33 11.78 13.65
CA ALA A 233 4.10 11.01 13.46
C ALA A 233 3.28 10.92 14.77
N ALA A 234 3.93 10.70 15.91
CA ALA A 234 3.26 10.69 17.22
C ALA A 234 2.61 12.03 17.56
N ALA A 235 3.21 13.16 17.15
CA ALA A 235 2.61 14.48 17.32
C ALA A 235 1.34 14.68 16.47
N HIS A 236 1.19 13.93 15.35
CA HIS A 236 -0.03 13.88 14.55
C HIS A 236 -1.04 12.83 15.06
N GLY A 237 -0.79 12.20 16.20
CA GLY A 237 -1.69 11.26 16.85
C GLY A 237 -1.59 9.82 16.33
N VAL A 238 -0.52 9.45 15.62
CA VAL A 238 -0.21 8.06 15.29
C VAL A 238 0.10 7.31 16.58
N THR A 239 -0.52 6.13 16.75
CA THR A 239 -0.50 5.40 18.03
C THR A 239 0.36 4.14 18.01
N ALA A 240 0.73 3.65 16.83
CA ALA A 240 1.53 2.46 16.69
C ALA A 240 2.46 2.54 15.47
N PHE A 241 3.63 1.95 15.60
CA PHE A 241 4.69 1.95 14.60
C PHE A 241 5.17 0.53 14.33
N VAL A 242 5.38 0.20 13.06
CA VAL A 242 6.01 -1.03 12.64
C VAL A 242 7.16 -0.75 11.70
N GLU A 243 8.34 -1.27 12.05
CA GLU A 243 9.58 -1.14 11.29
C GLU A 243 10.44 -2.41 11.45
N PRO A 244 11.49 -2.60 10.64
CA PRO A 244 12.35 -3.78 10.80
C PRO A 244 13.25 -3.77 12.03
N GLY A 245 13.63 -2.60 12.56
CA GLY A 245 14.72 -2.46 13.51
C GLY A 245 16.09 -2.67 12.84
N GLY A 246 17.16 -2.76 13.66
CA GLY A 246 18.53 -2.99 13.19
C GLY A 246 19.35 -1.71 12.96
N SER A 247 18.88 -0.56 13.43
CA SER A 247 19.64 0.68 13.48
C SER A 247 20.60 0.69 14.68
N LEU A 248 21.72 1.34 14.53
CA LEU A 248 22.62 1.66 15.67
C LEU A 248 21.92 2.53 16.74
N ARG A 249 20.81 3.18 16.35
CA ARG A 249 20.03 4.07 17.22
C ARG A 249 18.68 3.51 17.62
N ASP A 250 18.46 2.21 17.52
CA ASP A 250 17.21 1.58 17.94
C ASP A 250 16.86 1.92 19.41
N THR A 251 17.87 2.00 20.27
CA THR A 251 17.67 2.39 21.68
C THR A 251 17.05 3.80 21.81
N GLU A 252 17.46 4.74 20.98
CA GLU A 252 16.90 6.12 20.98
C GLU A 252 15.45 6.12 20.48
N VAL A 253 15.16 5.34 19.42
CA VAL A 253 13.81 5.22 18.85
C VAL A 253 12.87 4.54 19.84
N ILE A 254 13.31 3.47 20.51
CA ILE A 254 12.55 2.79 21.57
C ILE A 254 12.25 3.74 22.74
N ALA A 255 13.25 4.49 23.20
CA ALA A 255 13.06 5.46 24.29
C ALA A 255 12.07 6.57 23.90
N ALA A 256 12.12 7.05 22.66
CA ALA A 256 11.15 8.02 22.14
C ALA A 256 9.73 7.44 22.09
N ALA A 257 9.56 6.19 21.62
CA ALA A 257 8.26 5.53 21.61
C ALA A 257 7.67 5.38 23.02
N GLN A 258 8.47 4.96 24.00
CA GLN A 258 8.08 4.87 25.41
C GLN A 258 7.68 6.24 25.98
N LYS A 259 8.48 7.27 25.72
CA LYS A 259 8.21 8.64 26.17
C LYS A 259 6.92 9.21 25.58
N ARG A 260 6.65 8.90 24.30
CA ARG A 260 5.42 9.32 23.59
C ARG A 260 4.20 8.46 23.94
N GLY A 261 4.39 7.31 24.61
CA GLY A 261 3.31 6.38 24.93
C GLY A 261 2.69 5.76 23.69
N VAL A 262 3.50 5.35 22.72
CA VAL A 262 3.06 4.71 21.48
C VAL A 262 3.59 3.28 21.40
N TRP A 263 2.89 2.42 20.63
CA TRP A 263 3.35 1.06 20.36
C TRP A 263 4.47 1.07 19.32
N LEU A 264 5.49 0.25 19.52
CA LEU A 264 6.56 0.03 18.55
C LEU A 264 6.81 -1.48 18.36
N PHE A 265 6.74 -1.93 17.11
CA PHE A 265 6.96 -3.30 16.70
C PHE A 265 8.16 -3.37 15.76
N PHE A 266 9.04 -4.34 15.99
CA PHE A 266 10.13 -4.68 15.08
C PHE A 266 9.82 -5.99 14.36
N THR A 267 9.89 -5.95 13.02
CA THR A 267 9.62 -7.12 12.17
C THR A 267 10.87 -7.98 11.92
N GLY A 268 12.06 -7.43 12.13
CA GLY A 268 13.33 -8.06 11.74
C GLY A 268 13.57 -8.15 10.23
N MET A 269 12.63 -7.70 9.40
CA MET A 269 12.71 -7.82 7.95
C MET A 269 12.52 -6.46 7.27
N ARG A 270 13.56 -6.05 6.53
CA ARG A 270 13.58 -4.80 5.75
C ARG A 270 13.11 -5.04 4.32
N HIS A 271 12.36 -4.07 3.78
CA HIS A 271 11.84 -4.10 2.41
C HIS A 271 12.24 -2.84 1.67
N PHE A 272 13.13 -2.94 0.70
CA PHE A 272 13.53 -1.79 -0.12
C PHE A 272 13.05 -1.94 -1.56
N ARG A 273 12.26 -0.97 -2.01
CA ARG A 273 11.84 -0.84 -3.39
C ARG A 273 12.39 0.48 -3.97
N HIS A 274 13.31 0.38 -4.90
CA HIS A 274 13.91 1.52 -5.60
C HIS A 274 13.38 1.68 -7.03
#